data_2ff27bccda9369c3df851278962a7fc9
#
_entry.id   2ff27bccda9369c3df851278962a7fc9
#
_cell.length_a   1.000
_cell.length_b   1.000
_cell.length_c   1.000
_cell.angle_alpha   90.00
_cell.angle_beta   90.00
_cell.angle_gamma   90.00
#
_symmetry.space_group_name_H-M   'P 1'
#
loop_
_entity.id
_entity.type
_entity.pdbx_description
1 polymer ?
#
loop_
_entity_poly.entity_id
_entity_poly.type
_entity_poly.pdbx_seq_one_letter_code
_entity_poly.pdbx_strand_id
1 'polypeptide(L)'
;MGTEVVEQSLGMDFDVLYSDWASVGLLCQRMGRVHRHEGDIRPLPVAQRRCILMGVPRKGNSNPQVDRGSAYVYDEDVLLRTAAYVLDKEGKGEAWRLPEDIGTAVAAVYEETGVTPDLWSDTLERTTKKTEAQAFSNTEGAALGRLAPPPHSAPASLTAWLGRA
;
A
#
# COMPACT_ATOMS: atom_id res chain seq x y z
N MET A 1 -10.38 -13.52 3.94
CA MET A 1 -9.17 -12.80 3.50
C MET A 1 -9.42 -12.32 2.08
N GLY A 2 -9.48 -11.00 1.89
CA GLY A 2 -9.54 -10.41 0.56
C GLY A 2 -8.14 -10.37 -0.03
N THR A 3 -7.95 -11.02 -1.16
CA THR A 3 -6.73 -10.94 -1.96
C THR A 3 -6.80 -9.73 -2.89
N GLU A 4 -5.73 -9.41 -3.63
CA GLU A 4 -5.70 -8.38 -4.70
C GLU A 4 -6.90 -8.43 -5.64
N VAL A 5 -7.51 -9.59 -5.82
CA VAL A 5 -8.73 -9.76 -6.63
C VAL A 5 -9.89 -8.92 -6.10
N VAL A 6 -10.01 -8.76 -4.78
CA VAL A 6 -11.04 -7.91 -4.15
C VAL A 6 -10.76 -6.42 -4.44
N GLU A 7 -9.50 -6.02 -4.53
CA GLU A 7 -9.10 -4.66 -4.84
C GLU A 7 -9.45 -4.26 -6.28
N GLN A 8 -9.40 -5.21 -7.20
CA GLN A 8 -9.70 -5.01 -8.63
C GLN A 8 -11.18 -5.15 -8.98
N SER A 9 -12.03 -5.67 -8.08
CA SER A 9 -13.45 -5.89 -8.36
C SER A 9 -14.23 -4.59 -8.37
N LEU A 10 -14.63 -4.13 -9.55
CA LEU A 10 -15.27 -2.84 -9.79
C LEU A 10 -16.67 -2.67 -9.21
N GLY A 11 -17.34 -3.75 -8.81
CA GLY A 11 -18.75 -3.77 -8.39
C GLY A 11 -19.00 -4.02 -6.91
N MET A 12 -17.94 -4.18 -6.09
CA MET A 12 -18.13 -4.50 -4.66
C MET A 12 -18.54 -3.27 -3.86
N ASP A 13 -19.48 -3.48 -2.96
CA ASP A 13 -19.96 -2.53 -1.96
C ASP A 13 -20.02 -3.22 -0.59
N PHE A 14 -19.32 -2.68 0.37
CA PHE A 14 -19.20 -3.24 1.71
C PHE A 14 -19.95 -2.40 2.73
N ASP A 15 -20.59 -3.04 3.68
CA ASP A 15 -21.21 -2.37 4.83
C ASP A 15 -20.16 -1.89 5.84
N VAL A 16 -19.16 -2.74 6.09
CA VAL A 16 -18.03 -2.48 6.99
C VAL A 16 -16.79 -3.14 6.38
N LEU A 17 -15.66 -2.48 6.47
CA LEU A 17 -14.37 -3.01 6.00
C LEU A 17 -13.42 -3.25 7.18
N TYR A 18 -12.90 -4.47 7.26
CA TYR A 18 -11.72 -4.80 8.06
C TYR A 18 -10.55 -4.95 7.11
N SER A 19 -9.52 -4.14 7.27
CA SER A 19 -8.36 -4.14 6.39
C SER A 19 -7.07 -4.28 7.18
N ASP A 20 -6.19 -5.13 6.67
CA ASP A 20 -4.81 -5.09 7.09
C ASP A 20 -4.17 -3.76 6.68
N TRP A 21 -3.10 -3.42 7.37
CA TRP A 21 -2.29 -2.24 7.12
C TRP A 21 -1.69 -2.27 5.71
N ALA A 22 -1.75 -1.16 5.00
CA ALA A 22 -1.27 -1.03 3.63
C ALA A 22 -0.83 0.41 3.33
N SER A 23 -0.28 0.66 2.15
CA SER A 23 0.02 2.01 1.69
C SER A 23 -1.25 2.86 1.59
N VAL A 24 -1.11 4.19 1.73
CA VAL A 24 -2.24 5.13 1.75
C VAL A 24 -3.12 5.04 0.50
N GLY A 25 -2.54 4.83 -0.67
CA GLY A 25 -3.29 4.68 -1.92
C GLY A 25 -4.22 3.46 -1.90
N LEU A 26 -3.72 2.31 -1.43
CA LEU A 26 -4.53 1.10 -1.28
C LEU A 26 -5.59 1.23 -0.19
N LEU A 27 -5.27 1.90 0.92
CA LEU A 27 -6.27 2.19 1.95
C LEU A 27 -7.41 3.04 1.40
N CYS A 28 -7.10 4.09 0.63
CA CYS A 28 -8.11 4.91 -0.04
C CYS A 28 -8.98 4.09 -1.01
N GLN A 29 -8.36 3.22 -1.81
CA GLN A 29 -9.08 2.33 -2.73
C GLN A 29 -10.02 1.38 -1.98
N ARG A 30 -9.55 0.77 -0.90
CA ARG A 30 -10.34 -0.15 -0.06
C ARG A 30 -11.47 0.59 0.64
N MET A 31 -11.20 1.74 1.25
CA MET A 31 -12.21 2.58 1.91
C MET A 31 -13.27 3.10 0.93
N GLY A 32 -12.90 3.41 -0.30
CA GLY A 32 -13.83 3.80 -1.37
C GLY A 32 -14.80 2.69 -1.80
N ARG A 33 -14.67 1.46 -1.26
CA ARG A 33 -15.63 0.36 -1.44
C ARG A 33 -16.66 0.26 -0.32
N VAL A 34 -16.52 1.06 0.73
CA VAL A 34 -17.46 1.06 1.85
C VAL A 34 -18.58 2.04 1.55
N HIS A 35 -19.82 1.57 1.50
CA HIS A 35 -21.01 2.34 1.12
C HIS A 35 -20.80 3.08 -0.20
N ARG A 36 -20.38 2.35 -1.20
CA ARG A 36 -20.05 2.91 -2.52
C ARG A 36 -21.28 3.43 -3.26
N HIS A 37 -22.40 2.72 -3.12
CA HIS A 37 -23.64 3.11 -3.78
C HIS A 37 -24.48 3.99 -2.86
N GLU A 38 -24.77 5.21 -3.34
CA GLU A 38 -25.65 6.13 -2.64
C GLU A 38 -27.11 5.66 -2.76
N GLY A 39 -27.83 5.77 -1.67
CA GLY A 39 -29.27 5.42 -1.65
C GLY A 39 -29.59 4.03 -1.09
N ASP A 40 -28.62 3.16 -0.85
CA ASP A 40 -28.87 1.87 -0.22
C ASP A 40 -29.26 2.05 1.26
N ILE A 41 -30.42 1.51 1.64
CA ILE A 41 -30.89 1.51 3.02
C ILE A 41 -30.17 0.43 3.79
N ARG A 42 -29.36 0.82 4.77
CA ARG A 42 -28.58 -0.08 5.59
C ARG A 42 -29.11 -0.20 7.00
N PRO A 43 -29.04 -1.39 7.62
CA PRO A 43 -29.42 -1.58 9.03
C PRO A 43 -28.60 -0.65 9.95
N LEU A 44 -29.21 -0.20 11.07
CA LEU A 44 -28.57 0.71 12.02
C LEU A 44 -27.14 0.32 12.44
N PRO A 45 -26.79 -0.95 12.72
CA PRO A 45 -25.44 -1.32 13.12
C PRO A 45 -24.35 -1.00 12.06
N VAL A 46 -24.74 -0.93 10.77
CA VAL A 46 -23.83 -0.68 9.64
C VAL A 46 -24.19 0.57 8.84
N ALA A 47 -25.08 1.40 9.37
CA ALA A 47 -25.53 2.64 8.71
C ALA A 47 -24.42 3.70 8.60
N GLN A 48 -23.40 3.63 9.44
CA GLN A 48 -22.22 4.50 9.36
C GLN A 48 -21.08 3.80 8.61
N ARG A 49 -20.44 4.52 7.68
CA ARG A 49 -19.23 4.05 7.00
C ARG A 49 -18.14 3.77 8.04
N ARG A 50 -17.63 2.54 8.05
CA ARG A 50 -16.55 2.14 8.98
C ARG A 50 -15.49 1.34 8.25
N CYS A 51 -14.23 1.75 8.44
CA CYS A 51 -13.07 0.96 8.08
C CYS A 51 -12.25 0.73 9.35
N ILE A 52 -12.02 -0.52 9.70
CA ILE A 52 -11.21 -0.93 10.85
C ILE A 52 -9.86 -1.37 10.32
N LEU A 53 -8.81 -0.62 10.68
CA LEU A 53 -7.44 -0.91 10.26
C LEU A 53 -6.75 -1.76 11.33
N MET A 54 -6.22 -2.89 10.93
CA MET A 54 -5.50 -3.82 11.79
C MET A 54 -3.99 -3.66 11.59
N GLY A 55 -3.22 -3.88 12.65
CA GLY A 55 -1.75 -3.86 12.57
C GLY A 55 -1.12 -2.47 12.55
N VAL A 56 -1.88 -1.40 12.79
CA VAL A 56 -1.34 -0.03 12.82
C VAL A 56 -0.37 0.14 14.00
N PRO A 57 0.86 0.65 13.79
CA PRO A 57 1.78 0.96 14.87
C PRO A 57 1.18 1.97 15.85
N ARG A 58 1.42 1.78 17.15
CA ARG A 58 0.91 2.70 18.18
C ARG A 58 1.77 3.97 18.21
N LYS A 59 1.13 5.15 18.31
CA LYS A 59 1.80 6.46 18.37
C LYS A 59 2.85 6.57 19.47
N GLY A 60 2.64 5.95 20.64
CA GLY A 60 3.56 5.95 21.77
C GLY A 60 4.74 4.96 21.67
N ASN A 61 4.84 4.20 20.58
CA ASN A 61 5.96 3.29 20.35
C ASN A 61 7.15 4.08 19.79
N SER A 62 8.28 4.09 20.49
CA SER A 62 9.52 4.74 20.04
C SER A 62 10.24 3.98 18.90
N ASN A 63 9.90 2.72 18.70
CA ASN A 63 10.45 1.91 17.61
C ASN A 63 9.32 1.16 16.90
N PRO A 64 8.50 1.87 16.10
CA PRO A 64 7.41 1.25 15.38
C PRO A 64 7.96 0.23 14.39
N GLN A 65 7.39 -0.96 14.41
CA GLN A 65 7.75 -2.03 13.48
C GLN A 65 6.57 -2.33 12.59
N VAL A 66 6.86 -2.52 11.31
CA VAL A 66 5.91 -3.03 10.34
C VAL A 66 5.99 -4.55 10.35
N ASP A 67 4.85 -5.21 10.21
CA ASP A 67 4.80 -6.66 10.04
C ASP A 67 5.62 -7.11 8.84
N ARG A 68 6.33 -8.23 8.97
CA ARG A 68 7.21 -8.75 7.90
C ARG A 68 6.48 -9.05 6.60
N GLY A 69 5.22 -9.49 6.66
CA GLY A 69 4.41 -9.74 5.48
C GLY A 69 4.11 -8.46 4.72
N SER A 70 3.74 -7.41 5.44
CA SER A 70 3.48 -6.09 4.85
C SER A 70 4.75 -5.44 4.33
N ALA A 71 5.86 -5.53 5.06
CA ALA A 71 7.17 -5.01 4.65
C ALA A 71 7.79 -5.74 3.45
N TYR A 72 7.31 -6.93 3.12
CA TYR A 72 7.72 -7.66 1.92
C TYR A 72 7.04 -7.12 0.65
N VAL A 73 5.81 -6.61 0.79
CA VAL A 73 4.97 -6.14 -0.33
C VAL A 73 5.10 -4.63 -0.54
N TYR A 74 5.28 -3.87 0.54
CA TYR A 74 5.30 -2.41 0.52
C TYR A 74 6.59 -1.89 1.17
N ASP A 75 7.03 -0.73 0.72
CA ASP A 75 8.15 -0.02 1.35
C ASP A 75 7.81 0.34 2.80
N GLU A 76 8.71 0.00 3.71
CA GLU A 76 8.50 0.13 5.16
C GLU A 76 8.32 1.60 5.60
N ASP A 77 9.03 2.53 4.97
CA ASP A 77 8.89 3.98 5.21
C ASP A 77 7.53 4.51 4.78
N VAL A 78 7.02 4.07 3.61
CA VAL A 78 5.67 4.42 3.14
C VAL A 78 4.60 3.92 4.11
N LEU A 79 4.75 2.71 4.64
CA LEU A 79 3.82 2.17 5.63
C LEU A 79 3.86 2.97 6.94
N LEU A 80 5.04 3.35 7.42
CA LEU A 80 5.18 4.16 8.64
C LEU A 80 4.62 5.58 8.46
N ARG A 81 4.88 6.24 7.32
CA ARG A 81 4.29 7.55 7.01
C ARG A 81 2.77 7.48 6.89
N THR A 82 2.26 6.41 6.28
CA THR A 82 0.82 6.17 6.24
C THR A 82 0.25 6.02 7.66
N ALA A 83 0.94 5.29 8.55
CA ALA A 83 0.52 5.16 9.95
C ALA A 83 0.50 6.50 10.67
N ALA A 84 1.54 7.30 10.50
CA ALA A 84 1.62 8.63 11.08
C ALA A 84 0.45 9.52 10.65
N TYR A 85 0.12 9.51 9.36
CA TYR A 85 -1.00 10.27 8.81
C TYR A 85 -2.35 9.83 9.37
N VAL A 86 -2.59 8.51 9.45
CA VAL A 86 -3.84 7.96 10.01
C VAL A 86 -3.97 8.33 11.48
N LEU A 87 -2.91 8.16 12.27
CA LEU A 87 -2.91 8.48 13.70
C LEU A 87 -3.05 9.97 13.97
N ASP A 88 -2.56 10.83 13.10
CA ASP A 88 -2.75 12.28 13.18
C ASP A 88 -4.21 12.65 12.97
N LYS A 89 -4.85 12.13 11.91
CA LYS A 89 -6.29 12.33 11.67
C LYS A 89 -7.16 11.78 12.80
N GLU A 90 -6.85 10.58 13.29
CA GLU A 90 -7.56 9.99 14.43
C GLU A 90 -7.41 10.85 15.68
N GLY A 91 -6.22 11.34 15.97
CA GLY A 91 -5.95 12.21 17.12
C GLY A 91 -6.67 13.54 17.05
N LYS A 92 -6.97 14.03 15.84
CA LYS A 92 -7.78 15.24 15.61
C LYS A 92 -9.28 14.97 15.58
N GLY A 93 -9.70 13.71 15.60
CA GLY A 93 -11.10 13.32 15.44
C GLY A 93 -11.64 13.59 14.03
N GLU A 94 -10.77 13.67 13.02
CA GLU A 94 -11.13 13.97 11.65
C GLU A 94 -11.53 12.70 10.90
N ALA A 95 -12.72 12.72 10.31
CA ALA A 95 -13.16 11.66 9.42
C ALA A 95 -12.49 11.80 8.03
N TRP A 96 -12.27 10.66 7.38
CA TRP A 96 -11.85 10.64 5.98
C TRP A 96 -13.00 10.98 5.05
N ARG A 97 -12.77 11.92 4.13
CA ARG A 97 -13.72 12.30 3.07
C ARG A 97 -13.14 11.85 1.73
N LEU A 98 -13.72 10.83 1.17
CA LEU A 98 -13.30 10.31 -0.12
C LEU A 98 -14.34 10.70 -1.18
N PRO A 99 -13.87 11.21 -2.33
CA PRO A 99 -12.49 11.23 -2.83
C PRO A 99 -11.63 12.45 -2.43
N GLU A 100 -12.17 13.45 -1.74
CA GLU A 100 -11.58 14.79 -1.54
C GLU A 100 -10.21 14.72 -0.83
N ASP A 101 -10.08 13.85 0.18
CA ASP A 101 -8.86 13.74 0.99
C ASP A 101 -7.74 12.91 0.32
N ILE A 102 -7.98 12.27 -0.83
CA ILE A 102 -6.99 11.37 -1.47
C ILE A 102 -5.70 12.13 -1.80
N GLY A 103 -5.81 13.28 -2.45
CA GLY A 103 -4.64 14.07 -2.85
C GLY A 103 -3.79 14.49 -1.65
N THR A 104 -4.43 14.98 -0.59
CA THR A 104 -3.75 15.38 0.65
C THR A 104 -3.10 14.19 1.34
N ALA A 105 -3.77 13.05 1.38
CA ALA A 105 -3.24 11.84 2.00
C ALA A 105 -2.01 11.29 1.24
N VAL A 106 -2.06 11.30 -0.10
CA VAL A 106 -0.95 10.89 -0.95
C VAL A 106 0.24 11.84 -0.79
N ALA A 107 0.01 13.16 -0.86
CA ALA A 107 1.07 14.15 -0.66
C ALA A 107 1.71 14.04 0.73
N ALA A 108 0.91 13.86 1.79
CA ALA A 108 1.44 13.69 3.15
C ALA A 108 2.40 12.50 3.30
N VAL A 109 2.16 11.42 2.56
CA VAL A 109 2.95 10.19 2.65
C VAL A 109 4.14 10.20 1.68
N TYR A 110 3.92 10.56 0.42
CA TYR A 110 4.94 10.43 -0.63
C TYR A 110 5.78 11.69 -0.85
N GLU A 111 5.24 12.88 -0.56
CA GLU A 111 5.96 14.16 -0.63
C GLU A 111 6.51 14.60 0.73
N GLU A 112 6.40 13.72 1.73
CA GLU A 112 6.92 13.96 3.08
C GLU A 112 6.38 15.21 3.77
N THR A 113 5.19 15.67 3.35
CA THR A 113 4.54 16.87 3.89
C THR A 113 3.71 16.59 5.15
N GLY A 114 3.54 15.31 5.51
CA GLY A 114 2.75 14.87 6.65
C GLY A 114 3.48 15.05 7.98
N VAL A 115 2.69 15.17 9.05
CA VAL A 115 3.21 15.21 10.42
C VAL A 115 3.59 13.79 10.85
N THR A 116 4.83 13.60 11.28
CA THR A 116 5.30 12.33 11.85
C THR A 116 5.50 12.51 13.36
N PRO A 117 5.21 11.48 14.19
CA PRO A 117 5.54 11.53 15.61
C PRO A 117 7.05 11.67 15.81
N ASP A 118 7.48 12.58 16.68
CA ASP A 118 8.90 12.81 16.97
C ASP A 118 9.65 11.53 17.38
N LEU A 119 8.95 10.65 18.12
CA LEU A 119 9.48 9.34 18.53
C LEU A 119 9.81 8.39 17.37
N TRP A 120 9.32 8.67 16.17
CA TRP A 120 9.52 7.82 14.98
C TRP A 120 10.64 8.32 14.06
N SER A 121 11.21 9.49 14.33
CA SER A 121 12.21 10.15 13.48
C SER A 121 13.37 9.24 13.11
N ASP A 122 14.00 8.60 14.12
CA ASP A 122 15.15 7.71 13.90
C ASP A 122 14.76 6.46 13.10
N THR A 123 13.56 5.93 13.33
CA THR A 123 13.07 4.75 12.64
C THR A 123 12.75 5.08 11.17
N LEU A 124 12.09 6.20 10.92
CA LEU A 124 11.80 6.67 9.57
C LEU A 124 13.08 6.97 8.79
N GLU A 125 14.04 7.69 9.37
CA GLU A 125 15.32 7.97 8.70
C GLU A 125 16.05 6.68 8.29
N ARG A 126 16.06 5.69 9.19
CA ARG A 126 16.67 4.38 8.91
C ARG A 126 15.95 3.61 7.81
N THR A 127 14.61 3.60 7.82
CA THR A 127 13.83 2.89 6.79
C THR A 127 13.91 3.59 5.45
N THR A 128 13.85 4.92 5.39
CA THR A 128 14.04 5.69 4.16
C THR A 128 15.40 5.41 3.52
N LYS A 129 16.48 5.48 4.28
CA LYS A 129 17.82 5.13 3.78
C LYS A 129 17.92 3.71 3.25
N LYS A 130 17.24 2.75 3.89
CA LYS A 130 17.19 1.36 3.43
C LYS A 130 16.45 1.24 2.09
N THR A 131 15.29 1.91 1.95
CA THR A 131 14.50 1.93 0.72
C THR A 131 15.26 2.56 -0.44
N GLU A 132 15.92 3.70 -0.20
CA GLU A 132 16.76 4.38 -1.20
C GLU A 132 17.94 3.51 -1.66
N ALA A 133 18.64 2.86 -0.73
CA ALA A 133 19.75 1.96 -1.05
C ALA A 133 19.29 0.76 -1.87
N GLN A 134 18.09 0.23 -1.58
CA GLN A 134 17.51 -0.89 -2.33
C GLN A 134 17.08 -0.46 -3.74
N ALA A 135 16.49 0.71 -3.88
CA ALA A 135 16.11 1.29 -5.18
C ALA A 135 17.36 1.51 -6.06
N PHE A 136 18.44 2.04 -5.48
CA PHE A 136 19.71 2.24 -6.18
C PHE A 136 20.30 0.91 -6.66
N SER A 137 20.38 -0.09 -5.78
CA SER A 137 20.88 -1.44 -6.11
C SER A 137 20.05 -2.10 -7.22
N ASN A 138 18.73 -1.98 -7.17
CA ASN A 138 17.84 -2.52 -8.19
C ASN A 138 18.03 -1.82 -9.54
N THR A 139 18.30 -0.52 -9.54
CA THR A 139 18.56 0.25 -10.76
C THR A 139 19.89 -0.13 -11.41
N GLU A 140 20.94 -0.30 -10.61
CA GLU A 140 22.24 -0.79 -11.10
C GLU A 140 22.14 -2.21 -11.63
N GLY A 141 21.48 -3.13 -10.92
CA GLY A 141 21.23 -4.50 -11.37
C GLY A 141 20.47 -4.55 -12.70
N ALA A 142 19.44 -3.70 -12.86
CA ALA A 142 18.69 -3.58 -14.11
C ALA A 142 19.54 -3.01 -15.26
N ALA A 143 20.41 -2.05 -14.97
CA ALA A 143 21.33 -1.49 -15.96
C ALA A 143 22.36 -2.54 -16.43
N LEU A 144 22.94 -3.29 -15.51
CA LEU A 144 23.85 -4.38 -15.82
C LEU A 144 23.16 -5.51 -16.62
N GLY A 145 21.93 -5.86 -16.26
CA GLY A 145 21.15 -6.84 -16.99
C GLY A 145 20.80 -6.43 -18.43
N ARG A 146 20.72 -5.13 -18.72
CA ARG A 146 20.53 -4.59 -20.09
C ARG A 146 21.81 -4.60 -20.91
N LEU A 147 22.97 -4.57 -20.27
CA LEU A 147 24.28 -4.61 -20.93
C LEU A 147 24.78 -6.02 -21.21
N ALA A 148 24.24 -7.02 -20.53
CA ALA A 148 24.53 -8.41 -20.82
C ALA A 148 23.76 -8.83 -22.10
N PRO A 149 24.46 -9.26 -23.19
CA PRO A 149 23.77 -9.84 -24.33
C PRO A 149 22.97 -11.05 -23.85
N PRO A 150 21.77 -11.29 -24.39
CA PRO A 150 21.00 -12.48 -24.04
C PRO A 150 21.89 -13.70 -24.27
N PRO A 151 21.85 -14.69 -23.37
CA PRO A 151 22.56 -15.94 -23.61
C PRO A 151 22.09 -16.44 -24.98
N HIS A 152 23.05 -16.73 -25.90
CA HIS A 152 22.74 -17.28 -27.21
C HIS A 152 22.09 -18.65 -27.00
N SER A 153 20.79 -18.65 -26.72
CA SER A 153 19.97 -19.83 -26.98
C SER A 153 19.93 -19.93 -28.50
N ALA A 154 20.61 -20.92 -29.03
CA ALA A 154 20.45 -21.28 -30.44
C ALA A 154 18.94 -21.29 -30.73
N PRO A 155 18.49 -20.73 -31.88
CA PRO A 155 17.08 -20.76 -32.21
C PRO A 155 16.69 -22.24 -32.27
N ALA A 156 15.82 -22.64 -31.35
CA ALA A 156 15.14 -23.92 -31.49
C ALA A 156 14.38 -23.82 -32.82
N SER A 157 14.88 -24.54 -33.81
CA SER A 157 14.31 -24.54 -35.15
C SER A 157 12.88 -25.00 -35.04
N LEU A 158 11.95 -24.15 -35.45
CA LEU A 158 10.50 -24.41 -35.52
C LEU A 158 10.17 -25.65 -36.41
N THR A 159 11.13 -26.19 -37.11
CA THR A 159 11.02 -27.38 -37.96
C THR A 159 10.96 -28.70 -37.20
N ALA A 160 11.24 -28.75 -35.89
CA ALA A 160 11.13 -29.99 -35.12
C ALA A 160 9.68 -30.32 -34.69
N TRP A 161 8.74 -29.46 -34.91
CA TRP A 161 7.32 -29.63 -34.47
C TRP A 161 6.35 -30.09 -35.58
N LEU A 162 6.76 -30.09 -36.84
CA LEU A 162 5.90 -30.43 -37.97
C LEU A 162 6.18 -31.82 -38.60
N GLY A 163 6.93 -32.67 -37.95
CA GLY A 163 7.27 -33.98 -38.51
C GLY A 163 6.82 -35.15 -37.67
N ARG A 164 5.51 -35.41 -37.58
CA ARG A 164 4.88 -36.76 -37.50
C ARG A 164 3.37 -36.62 -37.72
N ALA A 165 2.97 -36.75 -38.95
CA ALA A 165 1.70 -37.29 -39.34
C ALA A 165 1.88 -38.78 -39.60
#